data_b7aeca4591402eaa3909a56c464f5aa7
#
_entry.id   b7aeca4591402eaa3909a56c464f5aa7
#
_cell.length_a   1.000
_cell.length_b   1.000
_cell.length_c   1.000
_cell.angle_alpha   90.00
_cell.angle_beta   90.00
_cell.angle_gamma   90.00
#
_symmetry.space_group_name_H-M   'P 1'
#
loop_
_entity.id
_entity.type
_entity.pdbx_description
1 polymer ?
#
loop_
_entity_poly.entity_id
_entity_poly.type
_entity_poly.pdbx_seq_one_letter_code
_entity_poly.pdbx_strand_id
1 'polypeptide(L)'
;MRAAFLRLIAVVIVYVTVPGCLQNSVHRVTETRRAHPDSAHSLVVVGVGLDAAWPFAAFSLALDEYSFEKHDTTGNCFRYNHIEATRASSPAKVTYFAYEVPAGAYVYSPFNANAKLAPADSATGFIVPPGKAVYVGDYVFVGDQTVELRRDIGAARLGVRSLIPVDLTLEQAEPAHIGHVHAFLCTP
;
A
#
# COMPACT_ATOMS: atom_id res chain seq x y z
N MET A 1 27.69 45.98 7.73
CA MET A 1 27.89 44.76 6.98
C MET A 1 27.81 43.47 7.83
N ARG A 2 28.37 43.38 9.05
CA ARG A 2 28.31 42.16 9.89
C ARG A 2 26.91 41.73 10.32
N ALA A 3 25.97 42.66 10.61
CA ALA A 3 24.61 42.35 11.04
C ALA A 3 23.72 41.76 9.92
N ALA A 4 23.95 42.18 8.67
CA ALA A 4 23.23 41.64 7.50
C ALA A 4 23.66 40.20 7.17
N PHE A 5 24.94 39.89 7.39
CA PHE A 5 25.49 38.56 7.15
C PHE A 5 24.95 37.52 8.17
N LEU A 6 24.83 37.92 9.45
CA LEU A 6 24.24 37.06 10.47
C LEU A 6 22.76 36.74 10.21
N ARG A 7 21.99 37.72 9.70
CA ARG A 7 20.58 37.50 9.36
C ARG A 7 20.40 36.56 8.16
N LEU A 8 21.31 36.62 7.19
CA LEU A 8 21.29 35.71 6.04
C LEU A 8 21.60 34.27 6.44
N ILE A 9 22.56 34.06 7.33
CA ILE A 9 22.92 32.73 7.87
C ILE A 9 21.76 32.15 8.69
N ALA A 10 21.09 32.96 9.52
CA ALA A 10 19.93 32.50 10.29
C ALA A 10 18.75 32.06 9.40
N VAL A 11 18.50 32.75 8.28
CA VAL A 11 17.44 32.40 7.32
C VAL A 11 17.79 31.12 6.57
N VAL A 12 19.06 30.92 6.20
CA VAL A 12 19.51 29.69 5.50
C VAL A 12 19.42 28.47 6.43
N ILE A 13 19.76 28.62 7.73
CA ILE A 13 19.66 27.52 8.71
C ILE A 13 18.20 27.11 8.94
N VAL A 14 17.27 28.06 8.96
CA VAL A 14 15.81 27.75 9.12
C VAL A 14 15.28 26.98 7.91
N TYR A 15 15.76 27.20 6.70
CA TYR A 15 15.33 26.44 5.52
C TYR A 15 15.91 25.01 5.45
N VAL A 16 17.00 24.73 6.13
CA VAL A 16 17.62 23.39 6.16
C VAL A 16 17.00 22.47 7.22
N THR A 17 16.27 23.02 8.17
CA THR A 17 15.60 22.27 9.24
C THR A 17 14.14 21.94 8.96
N VAL A 18 13.69 21.93 7.69
CA VAL A 18 12.37 21.39 7.37
C VAL A 18 12.38 19.91 7.72
N PRO A 19 11.58 19.46 8.70
CA PRO A 19 11.52 18.04 9.03
C PRO A 19 11.12 17.29 7.76
N GLY A 20 11.96 16.34 7.36
CA GLY A 20 11.70 15.51 6.20
C GLY A 20 10.33 14.86 6.36
N CYS A 21 9.40 15.14 5.44
CA CYS A 21 8.15 14.44 5.40
C CYS A 21 8.42 12.95 5.24
N LEU A 22 7.64 12.12 5.91
CA LEU A 22 7.69 10.68 5.75
C LEU A 22 7.57 10.34 4.24
N GLN A 23 8.59 9.71 3.69
CA GLN A 23 8.66 9.41 2.27
C GLN A 23 7.96 8.09 1.97
N ASN A 24 6.92 8.13 1.14
CA ASN A 24 6.28 6.95 0.60
C ASN A 24 6.55 6.88 -0.92
N SER A 25 7.23 5.83 -1.37
CA SER A 25 7.54 5.62 -2.80
C SER A 25 6.41 4.86 -3.53
N VAL A 26 5.30 4.60 -2.86
CA VAL A 26 4.10 3.99 -3.45
C VAL A 26 3.24 5.06 -4.08
N HIS A 27 2.82 4.82 -5.31
CA HIS A 27 2.02 5.79 -6.05
C HIS A 27 0.77 5.14 -6.65
N ARG A 28 -0.39 5.72 -6.34
CA ARG A 28 -1.64 5.30 -6.97
C ARG A 28 -1.62 5.60 -8.47
N VAL A 29 -1.92 4.59 -9.26
CA VAL A 29 -2.09 4.72 -10.72
C VAL A 29 -3.50 5.23 -11.01
N THR A 30 -3.60 6.19 -11.92
CA THR A 30 -4.85 6.77 -12.41
C THR A 30 -4.77 6.92 -13.91
N GLU A 31 -5.85 7.30 -14.58
CA GLU A 31 -5.84 7.58 -16.04
C GLU A 31 -4.84 8.70 -16.42
N THR A 32 -4.62 9.64 -15.50
CA THR A 32 -3.67 10.76 -15.70
C THR A 32 -2.26 10.45 -15.22
N ARG A 33 -2.09 9.49 -14.31
CA ARG A 33 -0.80 9.03 -13.82
C ARG A 33 -0.63 7.56 -14.14
N ARG A 34 0.00 7.27 -15.26
CA ARG A 34 0.27 5.90 -15.71
C ARG A 34 1.43 5.28 -14.92
N ALA A 35 1.37 3.97 -14.74
CA ALA A 35 2.47 3.20 -14.18
C ALA A 35 3.59 3.04 -15.22
N HIS A 36 4.83 3.02 -14.72
CA HIS A 36 6.03 2.72 -15.51
C HIS A 36 6.87 1.66 -14.78
N PRO A 37 6.39 0.41 -14.67
CA PRO A 37 7.15 -0.66 -14.04
C PRO A 37 8.51 -0.82 -14.70
N ASP A 38 9.54 -0.98 -13.87
CA ASP A 38 10.94 -1.14 -14.30
C ASP A 38 11.66 -2.21 -13.45
N SER A 39 12.96 -2.23 -13.45
CA SER A 39 13.76 -3.17 -12.65
C SER A 39 13.66 -2.95 -11.14
N ALA A 40 13.13 -1.83 -10.68
CA ALA A 40 12.98 -1.48 -9.26
C ALA A 40 11.52 -1.36 -8.83
N HIS A 41 10.60 -1.12 -9.76
CA HIS A 41 9.18 -0.89 -9.49
C HIS A 41 8.28 -1.88 -10.22
N SER A 42 7.13 -2.11 -9.65
CA SER A 42 6.10 -3.03 -10.13
C SER A 42 4.72 -2.45 -9.97
N LEU A 43 3.73 -3.08 -10.56
CA LEU A 43 2.34 -2.71 -10.41
C LEU A 43 1.63 -3.71 -9.48
N VAL A 44 1.02 -3.21 -8.42
CA VAL A 44 0.15 -3.98 -7.54
C VAL A 44 -1.30 -3.60 -7.78
N VAL A 45 -2.15 -4.60 -7.98
CA VAL A 45 -3.59 -4.46 -8.05
C VAL A 45 -4.21 -5.06 -6.81
N VAL A 46 -5.08 -4.30 -6.15
CA VAL A 46 -5.83 -4.71 -4.95
C VAL A 46 -7.30 -4.39 -5.11
N GLY A 47 -8.15 -5.33 -4.73
CA GLY A 47 -9.58 -5.13 -4.61
C GLY A 47 -9.98 -4.81 -3.17
N VAL A 48 -10.94 -3.89 -3.01
CA VAL A 48 -11.52 -3.54 -1.70
C VAL A 48 -13.03 -3.65 -1.78
N GLY A 49 -13.63 -4.47 -0.91
CA GLY A 49 -15.05 -4.78 -0.89
C GLY A 49 -15.69 -4.60 0.47
N LEU A 50 -17.03 -4.50 0.47
CA LEU A 50 -17.85 -4.46 1.68
C LEU A 50 -19.06 -5.38 1.47
N ASP A 51 -19.13 -6.48 2.20
CA ASP A 51 -20.29 -7.38 2.26
C ASP A 51 -21.15 -7.10 3.50
N ALA A 52 -20.60 -6.39 4.48
CA ALA A 52 -21.30 -5.94 5.68
C ALA A 52 -21.32 -4.41 5.79
N ALA A 53 -22.21 -3.89 6.64
CA ALA A 53 -22.29 -2.46 6.91
C ALA A 53 -21.00 -1.96 7.59
N TRP A 54 -20.42 -0.92 7.03
CA TRP A 54 -19.29 -0.19 7.60
C TRP A 54 -19.78 1.12 8.22
N PRO A 55 -19.44 1.41 9.48
CA PRO A 55 -20.08 2.52 10.21
C PRO A 55 -19.55 3.93 9.82
N PHE A 56 -18.52 4.00 9.00
CA PHE A 56 -17.91 5.28 8.59
C PHE A 56 -18.16 5.58 7.11
N ALA A 57 -17.95 6.81 6.68
CA ALA A 57 -18.18 7.26 5.30
C ALA A 57 -17.28 6.57 4.25
N ALA A 58 -16.12 6.07 4.67
CA ALA A 58 -15.20 5.34 3.81
C ALA A 58 -14.58 4.15 4.54
N PHE A 59 -14.27 3.09 3.79
CA PHE A 59 -13.48 1.96 4.24
C PHE A 59 -12.09 2.06 3.61
N SER A 60 -11.06 1.99 4.45
CA SER A 60 -9.66 2.02 4.03
C SER A 60 -8.90 0.84 4.60
N LEU A 61 -7.98 0.31 3.81
CA LEU A 61 -7.01 -0.66 4.26
C LEU A 61 -5.61 -0.28 3.78
N ALA A 62 -4.61 -0.72 4.51
CA ALA A 62 -3.21 -0.54 4.17
C ALA A 62 -2.50 -1.89 3.99
N LEU A 63 -1.53 -1.90 3.07
CA LEU A 63 -0.59 -3.01 2.89
C LEU A 63 0.82 -2.41 2.99
N ASP A 64 1.66 -3.00 3.85
CA ASP A 64 2.98 -2.47 4.18
C ASP A 64 4.09 -3.27 3.52
N GLU A 65 5.16 -2.60 3.11
CA GLU A 65 6.38 -3.27 2.66
C GLU A 65 6.99 -4.10 3.80
N TYR A 66 7.40 -5.33 3.50
CA TYR A 66 7.86 -6.32 4.47
C TYR A 66 9.26 -6.85 4.14
N SER A 67 10.05 -7.10 5.16
CA SER A 67 11.37 -7.73 5.05
C SER A 67 11.36 -9.14 5.64
N PHE A 68 11.60 -10.14 4.81
CA PHE A 68 11.79 -11.52 5.29
C PHE A 68 13.04 -11.68 6.14
N GLU A 69 14.07 -10.88 5.92
CA GLU A 69 15.31 -10.92 6.71
C GLU A 69 15.07 -10.42 8.13
N LYS A 70 14.28 -9.36 8.28
CA LYS A 70 13.99 -8.74 9.58
C LYS A 70 12.75 -9.33 10.25
N HIS A 71 11.95 -10.10 9.52
CA HIS A 71 10.63 -10.58 9.94
C HIS A 71 9.70 -9.44 10.39
N ASP A 72 9.78 -8.28 9.71
CA ASP A 72 9.00 -7.09 10.08
C ASP A 72 8.77 -6.16 8.88
N THR A 73 7.91 -5.15 9.07
CA THR A 73 7.72 -4.07 8.10
C THR A 73 9.00 -3.26 7.93
N THR A 74 9.28 -2.77 6.72
CA THR A 74 10.55 -2.08 6.39
C THR A 74 10.57 -0.60 6.77
N GLY A 75 9.52 -0.10 7.41
CA GLY A 75 9.38 1.30 7.75
C GLY A 75 10.42 1.85 8.72
N ASN A 76 10.63 3.16 8.64
CA ASN A 76 11.29 3.98 9.65
C ASN A 76 10.65 5.37 9.65
N CYS A 77 11.09 6.28 10.56
CA CYS A 77 10.48 7.61 10.71
C CYS A 77 10.66 8.54 9.50
N PHE A 78 11.45 8.18 8.51
CA PHE A 78 11.70 8.99 7.32
C PHE A 78 11.15 8.35 6.05
N ARG A 79 11.08 7.02 6.01
CA ARG A 79 10.61 6.25 4.86
C ARG A 79 9.70 5.13 5.32
N TYR A 80 8.50 5.09 4.76
CA TYR A 80 7.52 4.05 5.02
C TYR A 80 6.70 3.80 3.76
N ASN A 81 7.00 2.71 3.07
CA ASN A 81 6.27 2.34 1.87
C ASN A 81 5.01 1.56 2.26
N HIS A 82 3.87 2.13 1.94
CA HIS A 82 2.58 1.49 2.15
C HIS A 82 1.60 1.82 1.03
N ILE A 83 0.79 0.85 0.69
CA ILE A 83 -0.38 1.01 -0.17
C ILE A 83 -1.54 1.40 0.76
N GLU A 84 -2.27 2.45 0.42
CA GLU A 84 -3.53 2.80 1.08
C GLU A 84 -4.66 2.79 0.06
N ALA A 85 -5.57 1.82 0.21
CA ALA A 85 -6.72 1.65 -0.67
C ALA A 85 -8.00 2.06 0.05
N THR A 86 -8.58 3.19 -0.36
CA THR A 86 -9.77 3.77 0.26
C THR A 86 -10.93 3.78 -0.73
N ARG A 87 -12.09 3.31 -0.30
CA ARG A 87 -13.35 3.39 -1.05
C ARG A 87 -14.47 3.99 -0.20
N ALA A 88 -15.46 4.61 -0.85
CA ALA A 88 -16.67 5.03 -0.18
C ALA A 88 -17.46 3.82 0.36
N SER A 89 -18.15 3.99 1.50
CA SER A 89 -18.96 2.96 2.17
C SER A 89 -20.32 2.78 1.49
N SER A 90 -20.33 2.58 0.19
CA SER A 90 -21.59 2.20 -0.48
C SER A 90 -21.60 0.69 -0.68
N PRO A 91 -22.76 0.01 -0.49
CA PRO A 91 -22.89 -1.40 -0.82
C PRO A 91 -22.74 -1.55 -2.33
N ALA A 92 -21.59 -1.90 -2.75
CA ALA A 92 -21.27 -2.09 -4.16
C ALA A 92 -20.20 -3.16 -4.26
N LYS A 93 -20.08 -3.68 -5.47
CA LYS A 93 -19.02 -4.59 -5.90
C LYS A 93 -17.65 -4.13 -5.43
N VAL A 94 -16.71 -5.05 -5.37
CA VAL A 94 -15.29 -4.78 -5.13
C VAL A 94 -14.82 -3.64 -6.03
N THR A 95 -14.11 -2.66 -5.45
CA THR A 95 -13.46 -1.58 -6.18
C THR A 95 -11.99 -1.94 -6.30
N TYR A 96 -11.47 -1.91 -7.53
CA TYR A 96 -10.08 -2.23 -7.80
C TYR A 96 -9.22 -0.98 -7.89
N PHE A 97 -8.04 -1.07 -7.32
CA PHE A 97 -7.02 -0.02 -7.30
C PHE A 97 -5.71 -0.59 -7.84
N ALA A 98 -4.95 0.25 -8.53
CA ALA A 98 -3.62 -0.07 -9.01
C ALA A 98 -2.60 0.90 -8.40
N TYR A 99 -1.45 0.37 -8.01
CA TYR A 99 -0.35 1.13 -7.39
C TYR A 99 0.97 0.74 -8.01
N GLU A 100 1.78 1.73 -8.35
CA GLU A 100 3.20 1.54 -8.61
C GLU A 100 3.93 1.50 -7.28
N VAL A 101 4.70 0.45 -7.06
CA VAL A 101 5.34 0.16 -5.77
C VAL A 101 6.78 -0.31 -5.99
N PRO A 102 7.70 -0.12 -5.05
CA PRO A 102 8.97 -0.83 -5.04
C PRO A 102 8.78 -2.34 -5.13
N ALA A 103 9.61 -3.02 -5.92
CA ALA A 103 9.61 -4.48 -5.95
C ALA A 103 10.04 -5.04 -4.58
N GLY A 104 9.39 -6.09 -4.10
CA GLY A 104 9.67 -6.64 -2.78
C GLY A 104 8.54 -7.52 -2.25
N ALA A 105 8.37 -7.57 -0.95
CA ALA A 105 7.26 -8.24 -0.31
C ALA A 105 6.35 -7.25 0.41
N TYR A 106 5.08 -7.58 0.50
CA TYR A 106 4.06 -6.76 1.16
C TYR A 106 3.16 -7.63 2.02
N VAL A 107 2.66 -7.05 3.09
CA VAL A 107 1.77 -7.71 4.06
C VAL A 107 0.57 -6.83 4.37
N TYR A 108 -0.50 -7.43 4.87
CA TYR A 108 -1.60 -6.69 5.44
C TYR A 108 -1.11 -5.91 6.65
N SER A 109 -1.33 -4.59 6.65
CA SER A 109 -0.76 -3.70 7.67
C SER A 109 -1.29 -4.01 9.07
N PRO A 110 -0.43 -4.09 10.08
CA PRO A 110 -0.86 -4.21 11.47
C PRO A 110 -1.60 -2.95 11.97
N PHE A 111 -1.52 -1.84 11.23
CA PHE A 111 -2.26 -0.61 11.55
C PHE A 111 -3.74 -0.63 11.11
N ASN A 112 -4.21 -1.68 10.43
CA ASN A 112 -5.62 -1.87 10.09
C ASN A 112 -6.45 -2.26 11.35
N ALA A 113 -6.48 -1.41 12.37
CA ALA A 113 -6.95 -1.73 13.72
C ALA A 113 -8.43 -2.17 13.79
N ASN A 114 -9.28 -1.65 12.90
CA ASN A 114 -10.72 -1.93 12.88
C ASN A 114 -11.14 -2.93 11.79
N ALA A 115 -10.18 -3.55 11.13
CA ALA A 115 -10.41 -4.44 10.00
C ALA A 115 -9.27 -5.49 9.97
N LYS A 116 -9.39 -6.56 10.73
CA LYS A 116 -8.37 -7.61 10.84
C LYS A 116 -8.59 -8.67 9.78
N LEU A 117 -7.52 -9.18 9.19
CA LEU A 117 -7.63 -10.36 8.33
C LEU A 117 -8.20 -11.55 9.08
N ALA A 118 -9.02 -12.32 8.39
CA ALA A 118 -9.49 -13.61 8.89
C ALA A 118 -8.30 -14.49 9.30
N PRO A 119 -8.41 -15.32 10.35
CA PRO A 119 -7.29 -16.12 10.85
C PRO A 119 -6.61 -17.01 9.79
N ALA A 120 -7.37 -17.52 8.83
CA ALA A 120 -6.85 -18.31 7.72
C ALA A 120 -5.88 -17.53 6.81
N ASP A 121 -6.03 -16.21 6.73
CA ASP A 121 -5.27 -15.32 5.84
C ASP A 121 -4.20 -14.51 6.59
N SER A 122 -4.23 -14.49 7.92
CA SER A 122 -3.42 -13.60 8.76
C SER A 122 -1.91 -13.83 8.66
N ALA A 123 -1.48 -15.01 8.22
CA ALA A 123 -0.08 -15.36 8.00
C ALA A 123 0.35 -15.23 6.52
N THR A 124 -0.42 -14.50 5.70
CA THR A 124 -0.17 -14.40 4.26
C THR A 124 0.35 -13.03 3.88
N GLY A 125 1.57 -12.98 3.37
CA GLY A 125 2.09 -11.89 2.57
C GLY A 125 2.07 -12.24 1.09
N PHE A 126 2.60 -11.36 0.26
CA PHE A 126 2.72 -11.60 -1.17
C PHE A 126 4.02 -11.01 -1.72
N ILE A 127 4.52 -11.66 -2.77
CA ILE A 127 5.73 -11.25 -3.48
C ILE A 127 5.34 -10.37 -4.66
N VAL A 128 6.06 -9.28 -4.83
CA VAL A 128 5.96 -8.33 -5.94
C VAL A 128 7.28 -8.36 -6.72
N PRO A 129 7.40 -9.18 -7.77
CA PRO A 129 8.62 -9.28 -8.57
C PRO A 129 8.84 -7.98 -9.36
N PRO A 130 10.09 -7.57 -9.62
CA PRO A 130 10.40 -6.35 -10.38
C PRO A 130 9.81 -6.39 -11.80
N GLY A 131 9.29 -5.26 -12.25
CA GLY A 131 8.76 -5.07 -13.61
C GLY A 131 7.45 -5.80 -13.91
N LYS A 132 6.79 -6.38 -12.91
CA LYS A 132 5.56 -7.18 -13.09
C LYS A 132 4.31 -6.42 -12.66
N ALA A 133 3.16 -6.85 -13.18
CA ALA A 133 1.85 -6.48 -12.67
C ALA A 133 1.25 -7.67 -11.91
N VAL A 134 1.00 -7.51 -10.62
CA VAL A 134 0.47 -8.57 -9.76
C VAL A 134 -0.83 -8.18 -9.07
N TYR A 135 -1.75 -9.11 -9.00
CA TYR A 135 -2.99 -9.00 -8.24
C TYR A 135 -2.86 -9.74 -6.92
N VAL A 136 -3.02 -9.01 -5.81
CA VAL A 136 -2.81 -9.54 -4.46
C VAL A 136 -4.08 -10.12 -3.84
N GLY A 137 -5.25 -9.74 -4.35
CA GLY A 137 -6.54 -10.25 -3.90
C GLY A 137 -7.55 -9.14 -3.62
N ASP A 138 -8.76 -9.57 -3.27
CA ASP A 138 -9.87 -8.74 -2.83
C ASP A 138 -9.98 -8.82 -1.31
N TYR A 139 -9.76 -7.71 -0.63
CA TYR A 139 -9.95 -7.58 0.81
C TYR A 139 -11.38 -7.11 1.06
N VAL A 140 -12.21 -8.02 1.53
CA VAL A 140 -13.64 -7.79 1.70
C VAL A 140 -14.01 -7.78 3.17
N PHE A 141 -14.51 -6.64 3.65
CA PHE A 141 -15.05 -6.54 5.01
C PHE A 141 -16.37 -7.31 5.11
N VAL A 142 -16.44 -8.28 6.02
CA VAL A 142 -17.57 -9.19 6.20
C VAL A 142 -18.32 -8.97 7.53
N GLY A 143 -17.92 -7.98 8.31
CA GLY A 143 -18.48 -7.68 9.63
C GLY A 143 -17.55 -8.09 10.77
N ASP A 144 -17.93 -7.78 12.00
CA ASP A 144 -17.18 -8.11 13.22
C ASP A 144 -15.68 -7.80 13.15
N GLN A 145 -15.34 -6.65 12.57
CA GLN A 145 -13.96 -6.21 12.32
C GLN A 145 -13.14 -7.19 11.48
N THR A 146 -13.79 -8.07 10.71
CA THR A 146 -13.13 -9.11 9.93
C THR A 146 -13.09 -8.73 8.44
N VAL A 147 -11.92 -8.97 7.84
CA VAL A 147 -11.68 -8.88 6.40
C VAL A 147 -11.29 -10.25 5.89
N GLU A 148 -11.98 -10.73 4.87
CA GLU A 148 -11.62 -11.94 4.11
C GLU A 148 -10.77 -11.57 2.89
N LEU A 149 -9.77 -12.39 2.61
CA LEU A 149 -8.98 -12.31 1.37
C LEU A 149 -9.58 -13.27 0.33
N ARG A 150 -10.19 -12.71 -0.69
CA ARG A 150 -10.74 -13.45 -1.84
C ARG A 150 -9.88 -13.23 -3.08
N ARG A 151 -10.02 -14.08 -4.08
CA ARG A 151 -9.20 -14.01 -5.30
C ARG A 151 -10.07 -14.21 -6.54
N ASP A 152 -10.34 -13.11 -7.24
CA ASP A 152 -11.00 -13.09 -8.55
C ASP A 152 -10.17 -12.25 -9.52
N ILE A 153 -9.12 -12.87 -10.08
CA ILE A 153 -8.25 -12.20 -11.05
C ILE A 153 -9.00 -11.80 -12.33
N GLY A 154 -10.09 -12.49 -12.67
CA GLY A 154 -10.93 -12.15 -13.82
C GLY A 154 -11.61 -10.81 -13.61
N ALA A 155 -12.26 -10.62 -12.45
CA ALA A 155 -12.88 -9.36 -12.09
C ALA A 155 -11.82 -8.24 -11.93
N ALA A 156 -10.66 -8.55 -11.34
CA ALA A 156 -9.56 -7.59 -11.20
C ALA A 156 -9.08 -7.07 -12.55
N ARG A 157 -8.84 -7.97 -13.54
CA ARG A 157 -8.43 -7.58 -14.90
C ARG A 157 -9.43 -6.64 -15.57
N LEU A 158 -10.71 -6.88 -15.39
CA LEU A 158 -11.77 -6.01 -15.91
C LEU A 158 -11.77 -4.64 -15.19
N GLY A 159 -11.63 -4.66 -13.86
CA GLY A 159 -11.70 -3.47 -13.02
C GLY A 159 -10.55 -2.47 -13.23
N VAL A 160 -9.36 -2.96 -13.62
CA VAL A 160 -8.17 -2.10 -13.84
C VAL A 160 -7.73 -2.04 -15.30
N ARG A 161 -8.56 -2.48 -16.23
CA ARG A 161 -8.23 -2.56 -17.66
C ARG A 161 -7.65 -1.27 -18.25
N SER A 162 -8.16 -0.11 -17.83
CA SER A 162 -7.68 1.20 -18.30
C SER A 162 -6.41 1.68 -17.60
N LEU A 163 -6.00 1.04 -16.50
CA LEU A 163 -4.90 1.47 -15.65
C LEU A 163 -3.61 0.69 -15.92
N ILE A 164 -3.72 -0.54 -16.46
CA ILE A 164 -2.57 -1.39 -16.76
C ILE A 164 -2.06 -1.10 -18.17
N PRO A 165 -0.73 -0.90 -18.36
CA PRO A 165 -0.12 -0.85 -19.67
C PRO A 165 -0.45 -2.09 -20.52
N VAL A 166 -0.67 -1.90 -21.84
CA VAL A 166 -1.16 -2.96 -22.76
C VAL A 166 -0.17 -4.11 -22.91
N ASP A 167 1.10 -3.85 -22.67
CA ASP A 167 2.21 -4.80 -22.75
C ASP A 167 2.42 -5.59 -21.44
N LEU A 168 1.70 -5.24 -20.37
CA LEU A 168 1.76 -5.94 -19.10
C LEU A 168 0.58 -6.90 -18.91
N THR A 169 0.89 -8.12 -18.49
CA THR A 169 -0.10 -9.11 -18.08
C THR A 169 -0.27 -9.07 -16.56
N LEU A 170 -1.51 -8.93 -16.09
CA LEU A 170 -1.80 -9.06 -14.66
C LEU A 170 -1.75 -10.54 -14.26
N GLU A 171 -0.83 -10.87 -13.37
CA GLU A 171 -0.62 -12.21 -12.82
C GLU A 171 -1.14 -12.28 -11.36
N GLN A 172 -1.51 -13.47 -10.87
CA GLN A 172 -1.81 -13.65 -9.46
C GLN A 172 -0.52 -13.52 -8.66
N ALA A 173 -0.51 -12.68 -7.62
CA ALA A 173 0.64 -12.59 -6.73
C ALA A 173 0.92 -13.92 -6.04
N GLU A 174 2.20 -14.28 -5.94
CA GLU A 174 2.64 -15.46 -5.21
C GLU A 174 2.47 -15.21 -3.71
N PRO A 175 1.70 -16.05 -2.99
CA PRO A 175 1.58 -15.95 -1.54
C PRO A 175 2.89 -16.36 -0.87
N ALA A 176 3.26 -15.63 0.18
CA ALA A 176 4.39 -15.97 1.01
C ALA A 176 3.91 -16.12 2.46
N HIS A 177 4.38 -17.18 3.13
CA HIS A 177 4.11 -17.34 4.56
C HIS A 177 4.94 -16.32 5.35
N ILE A 178 4.27 -15.54 6.19
CA ILE A 178 4.91 -14.58 7.09
C ILE A 178 4.73 -15.02 8.53
N GLY A 179 5.69 -14.66 9.37
CA GLY A 179 5.56 -14.78 10.80
C GLY A 179 4.69 -13.67 11.40
N HIS A 180 4.97 -13.33 12.63
CA HIS A 180 4.32 -12.21 13.28
C HIS A 180 4.80 -10.88 12.69
N VAL A 181 3.86 -9.97 12.40
CA VAL A 181 4.18 -8.63 11.91
C VAL A 181 3.98 -7.64 13.06
N HIS A 182 5.04 -6.93 13.40
CA HIS A 182 4.98 -5.88 14.40
C HIS A 182 4.68 -4.53 13.76
N ALA A 183 3.86 -3.71 14.42
CA ALA A 183 3.74 -2.31 14.08
C ALA A 183 4.98 -1.58 14.59
N PHE A 184 5.75 -0.94 13.71
CA PHE A 184 6.82 -0.08 14.19
C PHE A 184 6.24 1.25 14.70
N LEU A 185 6.86 1.79 15.75
CA LEU A 185 6.52 3.08 16.30
C LEU A 185 7.68 4.05 16.04
N CYS A 186 7.39 5.15 15.39
CA CYS A 186 8.31 6.28 15.36
C CYS A 186 8.29 6.96 16.73
N THR A 187 9.22 6.60 17.59
CA THR A 187 9.50 7.40 18.79
C THR A 187 10.49 8.49 18.42
N PRO A 188 10.22 9.75 18.79
CA PRO A 188 11.13 10.86 18.54
C PRO A 188 12.43 10.71 19.32
#